data_4436aa086796a8d2acabf139168c8700
#
_entry.id   4436aa086796a8d2acabf139168c8700
#
_cell.length_a   1.000
_cell.length_b   1.000
_cell.length_c   1.000
_cell.angle_alpha   90.00
_cell.angle_beta   90.00
_cell.angle_gamma   90.00
#
_symmetry.space_group_name_H-M   'P 1'
#
loop_
_entity.id
_entity.type
_entity.pdbx_description
1 polymer ?
#
loop_
_entity_poly.entity_id
_entity_poly.type
_entity_poly.pdbx_seq_one_letter_code
_entity_poly.pdbx_strand_id
1 'polypeptide(L)'
;MTVTVFRRSPMSAIDPLRFAINLGNAVLAKELPDGSPGGITVELAHKIAAEWGRTAQFKTYPTAGKVVDDAQKGLWDIAFLAVDPQREEVLHFTQPYIQIQGTVLVNESSSWQSVAQMDKTGVVINVGKGAAYDLHLTRQLKNATLNRLSSSQAAIDAFLNGEGDMAAGIRQPLERTAAEHAGYRVLPDNFGQINQAI
;
A
#
# COMPACT_ATOMS: atom_id res chain seq x y z
N MET A 1 25.17 -4.69 -28.09
CA MET A 1 24.71 -4.81 -26.67
C MET A 1 23.92 -6.11 -26.55
N THR A 2 24.53 -7.11 -25.91
CA THR A 2 23.93 -8.45 -25.79
C THR A 2 23.05 -8.43 -24.55
N VAL A 3 21.74 -8.51 -24.75
CA VAL A 3 20.77 -8.66 -23.64
C VAL A 3 20.93 -10.08 -23.10
N THR A 4 21.55 -10.21 -21.94
CA THR A 4 21.62 -11.48 -21.22
C THR A 4 20.22 -11.75 -20.63
N VAL A 5 19.40 -12.50 -21.35
CA VAL A 5 18.16 -13.07 -20.81
C VAL A 5 18.59 -14.14 -19.80
N PHE A 6 18.43 -13.85 -18.52
CA PHE A 6 18.51 -14.87 -17.49
C PHE A 6 17.37 -15.87 -17.73
N ARG A 7 17.64 -16.95 -18.44
CA ARG A 7 16.77 -18.11 -18.45
C ARG A 7 16.81 -18.71 -17.03
N ARG A 8 15.78 -18.40 -16.22
CA ARG A 8 15.51 -19.24 -15.06
C ARG A 8 15.29 -20.67 -15.57
N SER A 9 15.94 -21.63 -14.93
CA SER A 9 15.64 -23.05 -15.14
C SER A 9 14.14 -23.26 -15.04
N PRO A 10 13.52 -24.16 -15.82
CA PRO A 10 12.10 -24.46 -15.68
C PRO A 10 11.83 -24.85 -14.24
N MET A 11 10.97 -24.07 -13.56
CA MET A 11 10.60 -24.32 -12.18
C MET A 11 9.96 -25.71 -12.11
N SER A 12 10.46 -26.56 -11.21
CA SER A 12 9.86 -27.86 -10.95
C SER A 12 8.39 -27.68 -10.54
N ALA A 13 7.49 -28.54 -11.05
CA ALA A 13 6.06 -28.50 -10.69
C ALA A 13 5.80 -28.72 -9.19
N ILE A 14 6.81 -29.09 -8.43
CA ILE A 14 6.77 -29.39 -6.99
C ILE A 14 7.17 -28.17 -6.14
N ASP A 15 7.90 -27.20 -6.71
CA ASP A 15 8.37 -26.02 -5.95
C ASP A 15 7.20 -25.10 -5.60
N PRO A 16 7.11 -24.58 -4.35
CA PRO A 16 6.07 -23.64 -3.97
C PRO A 16 6.19 -22.33 -4.76
N LEU A 17 5.05 -21.67 -5.02
CA LEU A 17 5.03 -20.28 -5.47
C LEU A 17 5.22 -19.36 -4.26
N ARG A 18 6.20 -18.49 -4.33
CA ARG A 18 6.53 -17.55 -3.25
C ARG A 18 5.78 -16.24 -3.49
N PHE A 19 4.90 -15.89 -2.57
CA PHE A 19 4.10 -14.68 -2.63
C PHE A 19 4.58 -13.64 -1.63
N ALA A 20 4.80 -12.41 -2.10
CA ALA A 20 5.03 -11.26 -1.22
C ALA A 20 3.69 -10.69 -0.75
N ILE A 21 3.47 -10.67 0.56
CA ILE A 21 2.26 -10.14 1.20
C ILE A 21 2.57 -8.83 1.90
N ASN A 22 1.96 -7.75 1.44
CA ASN A 22 2.10 -6.42 2.03
C ASN A 22 1.10 -6.23 3.18
N LEU A 23 1.55 -6.39 4.42
CA LEU A 23 0.75 -6.16 5.62
C LEU A 23 0.45 -4.67 5.87
N GLY A 24 1.18 -3.76 5.21
CA GLY A 24 0.91 -2.31 5.29
C GLY A 24 -0.40 -1.86 4.63
N ASN A 25 -1.09 -2.77 3.91
CA ASN A 25 -2.44 -2.56 3.38
C ASN A 25 -3.46 -3.42 4.14
N ALA A 26 -3.91 -2.92 5.28
CA ALA A 26 -4.82 -3.62 6.19
C ALA A 26 -6.21 -3.95 5.59
N VAL A 27 -6.56 -3.39 4.42
CA VAL A 27 -7.79 -3.75 3.68
C VAL A 27 -7.63 -5.10 2.98
N LEU A 28 -6.42 -5.41 2.50
CA LEU A 28 -6.16 -6.56 1.63
C LEU A 28 -5.41 -7.69 2.34
N ALA A 29 -4.61 -7.37 3.36
CA ALA A 29 -3.85 -8.34 4.13
C ALA A 29 -3.72 -7.92 5.60
N LYS A 30 -3.64 -8.90 6.49
CA LYS A 30 -3.41 -8.71 7.93
C LYS A 30 -2.64 -9.88 8.49
N GLU A 31 -1.99 -9.68 9.62
CA GLU A 31 -1.47 -10.76 10.43
C GLU A 31 -2.61 -11.34 11.30
N LEU A 32 -2.69 -12.64 11.35
CA LEU A 32 -3.64 -13.38 12.18
C LEU A 32 -3.06 -13.61 13.58
N PRO A 33 -3.90 -14.00 14.59
CA PRO A 33 -3.41 -14.23 15.96
C PRO A 33 -2.31 -15.30 16.10
N ASP A 34 -2.21 -16.22 15.16
CA ASP A 34 -1.18 -17.24 15.08
C ASP A 34 0.11 -16.78 14.37
N GLY A 35 0.18 -15.51 13.97
CA GLY A 35 1.31 -14.93 13.24
C GLY A 35 1.31 -15.22 11.73
N SER A 36 0.38 -15.99 11.21
CA SER A 36 0.25 -16.24 9.78
C SER A 36 -0.41 -15.05 9.06
N PRO A 37 -0.11 -14.82 7.75
CA PRO A 37 -0.81 -13.84 6.99
C PRO A 37 -2.22 -14.32 6.61
N GLY A 38 -3.19 -13.39 6.58
CA GLY A 38 -4.55 -13.63 6.14
C GLY A 38 -5.10 -12.47 5.31
N GLY A 39 -6.30 -12.64 4.77
CA GLY A 39 -7.01 -11.63 3.99
C GLY A 39 -7.05 -11.93 2.50
N ILE A 40 -7.60 -10.98 1.74
CA ILE A 40 -7.94 -11.14 0.31
C ILE A 40 -6.73 -11.57 -0.53
N THR A 41 -5.57 -10.97 -0.32
CA THR A 41 -4.37 -11.29 -1.09
C THR A 41 -3.85 -12.69 -0.80
N VAL A 42 -3.98 -13.17 0.42
CA VAL A 42 -3.59 -14.54 0.81
C VAL A 42 -4.52 -15.57 0.18
N GLU A 43 -5.83 -15.31 0.18
CA GLU A 43 -6.80 -16.18 -0.48
C GLU A 43 -6.59 -16.24 -2.00
N LEU A 44 -6.31 -15.09 -2.63
CA LEU A 44 -5.95 -15.04 -4.05
C LEU A 44 -4.67 -15.82 -4.34
N ALA A 45 -3.64 -15.68 -3.50
CA ALA A 45 -2.39 -16.41 -3.65
C ALA A 45 -2.59 -17.93 -3.57
N HIS A 46 -3.42 -18.43 -2.64
CA HIS A 46 -3.76 -19.84 -2.58
C HIS A 46 -4.48 -20.32 -3.85
N LYS A 47 -5.43 -19.55 -4.36
CA LYS A 47 -6.13 -19.87 -5.60
C LYS A 47 -5.19 -19.92 -6.80
N ILE A 48 -4.32 -18.92 -6.95
CA ILE A 48 -3.33 -18.87 -8.03
C ILE A 48 -2.39 -20.08 -7.96
N ALA A 49 -1.88 -20.39 -6.77
CA ALA A 49 -1.01 -21.55 -6.60
C ALA A 49 -1.72 -22.86 -6.96
N ALA A 50 -2.96 -23.05 -6.53
CA ALA A 50 -3.77 -24.22 -6.81
C ALA A 50 -4.04 -24.40 -8.32
N GLU A 51 -4.37 -23.32 -9.05
CA GLU A 51 -4.56 -23.35 -10.50
C GLU A 51 -3.29 -23.79 -11.26
N TRP A 52 -2.13 -23.55 -10.68
CA TRP A 52 -0.85 -23.97 -11.25
C TRP A 52 -0.34 -25.32 -10.70
N GLY A 53 -1.17 -26.02 -9.92
CA GLY A 53 -0.81 -27.30 -9.28
C GLY A 53 0.32 -27.18 -8.26
N ARG A 54 0.46 -26.00 -7.62
CA ARG A 54 1.56 -25.68 -6.70
C ARG A 54 1.01 -25.26 -5.33
N THR A 55 1.86 -25.25 -4.31
CA THR A 55 1.54 -24.70 -2.99
C THR A 55 1.96 -23.25 -2.90
N ALA A 56 1.25 -22.45 -2.09
CA ALA A 56 1.62 -21.09 -1.79
C ALA A 56 2.59 -21.05 -0.60
N GLN A 57 3.66 -20.27 -0.74
CA GLN A 57 4.57 -19.88 0.35
C GLN A 57 4.53 -18.38 0.50
N PHE A 58 4.45 -17.87 1.72
CA PHE A 58 4.30 -16.44 1.98
C PHE A 58 5.57 -15.82 2.57
N LYS A 59 5.92 -14.66 2.05
CA LYS A 59 6.87 -13.74 2.65
C LYS A 59 6.14 -12.44 2.96
N THR A 60 6.00 -12.10 4.23
CA THR A 60 5.31 -10.89 4.68
C THR A 60 6.24 -9.70 4.70
N TYR A 61 5.66 -8.52 4.46
CA TYR A 61 6.36 -7.25 4.44
C TYR A 61 5.54 -6.20 5.18
N PRO A 62 6.18 -5.33 5.98
CA PRO A 62 5.47 -4.29 6.71
C PRO A 62 4.97 -3.15 5.81
N THR A 63 5.56 -2.97 4.61
CA THR A 63 5.18 -1.91 3.67
C THR A 63 5.36 -2.35 2.23
N ALA A 64 4.59 -1.72 1.31
CA ALA A 64 4.71 -1.94 -0.13
C ALA A 64 6.11 -1.58 -0.67
N GLY A 65 6.74 -0.53 -0.15
CA GLY A 65 8.10 -0.15 -0.54
C GLY A 65 9.10 -1.29 -0.30
N LYS A 66 8.98 -1.99 0.84
CA LYS A 66 9.85 -3.14 1.15
C LYS A 66 9.63 -4.33 0.21
N VAL A 67 8.41 -4.55 -0.29
CA VAL A 67 8.17 -5.55 -1.33
C VAL A 67 8.94 -5.19 -2.59
N VAL A 68 8.85 -3.93 -3.03
CA VAL A 68 9.54 -3.43 -4.24
C VAL A 68 11.06 -3.48 -4.09
N ASP A 69 11.60 -3.10 -2.93
CA ASP A 69 13.05 -3.18 -2.62
C ASP A 69 13.63 -4.60 -2.81
N ASP A 70 12.80 -5.62 -2.66
CA ASP A 70 13.18 -7.03 -2.79
C ASP A 70 12.84 -7.64 -4.18
N ALA A 71 12.22 -6.88 -5.08
CA ALA A 71 11.76 -7.37 -6.39
C ALA A 71 12.87 -8.03 -7.23
N GLN A 72 14.04 -7.41 -7.25
CA GLN A 72 15.18 -7.91 -8.04
C GLN A 72 16.06 -8.93 -7.30
N LYS A 73 15.77 -9.19 -6.02
CA LYS A 73 16.58 -10.10 -5.19
C LYS A 73 16.14 -11.58 -5.29
N GLY A 74 15.07 -11.86 -6.05
CA GLY A 74 14.54 -13.21 -6.21
C GLY A 74 13.97 -13.83 -4.94
N LEU A 75 13.50 -13.01 -4.00
CA LEU A 75 12.98 -13.44 -2.70
C LEU A 75 11.50 -13.83 -2.73
N TRP A 76 10.80 -13.51 -3.81
CA TRP A 76 9.41 -13.85 -4.10
C TRP A 76 9.20 -13.93 -5.62
N ASP A 77 8.12 -14.54 -6.05
CA ASP A 77 7.77 -14.74 -7.45
C ASP A 77 6.59 -13.86 -7.88
N ILE A 78 5.62 -13.68 -6.99
CA ILE A 78 4.37 -12.94 -7.23
C ILE A 78 4.12 -12.01 -6.05
N ALA A 79 3.62 -10.81 -6.33
CA ALA A 79 3.25 -9.83 -5.32
C ALA A 79 1.90 -9.19 -5.64
N PHE A 80 1.24 -8.64 -4.61
CA PHE A 80 0.00 -7.89 -4.71
C PHE A 80 0.27 -6.44 -4.33
N LEU A 81 0.30 -5.56 -5.33
CA LEU A 81 0.71 -4.18 -5.16
C LEU A 81 -0.19 -3.21 -5.93
N ALA A 82 -0.19 -1.97 -5.49
CA ALA A 82 -0.76 -0.89 -6.29
C ALA A 82 0.09 -0.66 -7.54
N VAL A 83 -0.59 -0.52 -8.68
CA VAL A 83 0.03 -0.06 -9.93
C VAL A 83 0.52 1.37 -9.73
N ASP A 84 1.77 1.61 -10.06
CA ASP A 84 2.40 2.92 -9.97
C ASP A 84 3.54 3.01 -10.99
N PRO A 85 3.69 4.14 -11.73
CA PRO A 85 4.71 4.29 -12.77
C PRO A 85 6.13 3.97 -12.30
N GLN A 86 6.47 4.35 -11.06
CA GLN A 86 7.78 4.09 -10.49
C GLN A 86 8.00 2.58 -10.23
N ARG A 87 6.94 1.84 -9.94
CA ARG A 87 7.01 0.38 -9.75
C ARG A 87 7.04 -0.36 -11.08
N GLU A 88 6.38 0.17 -12.11
CA GLU A 88 6.40 -0.40 -13.48
C GLU A 88 7.79 -0.40 -14.12
N GLU A 89 8.72 0.40 -13.62
CA GLU A 89 10.13 0.34 -14.03
C GLU A 89 10.81 -1.00 -13.70
N VAL A 90 10.32 -1.72 -12.68
CA VAL A 90 10.94 -2.96 -12.18
C VAL A 90 9.97 -4.14 -12.04
N LEU A 91 8.65 -3.91 -12.21
CA LEU A 91 7.59 -4.90 -12.07
C LEU A 91 6.67 -4.89 -13.30
N HIS A 92 6.10 -6.04 -13.60
CA HIS A 92 5.00 -6.17 -14.57
C HIS A 92 3.71 -6.43 -13.80
N PHE A 93 2.65 -5.73 -14.17
CA PHE A 93 1.35 -5.80 -13.52
C PHE A 93 0.31 -6.46 -14.43
N THR A 94 -0.60 -7.21 -13.82
CA THR A 94 -1.85 -7.65 -14.47
C THR A 94 -2.82 -6.48 -14.61
N GLN A 95 -4.00 -6.72 -15.17
CA GLN A 95 -5.12 -5.81 -14.98
C GLN A 95 -5.47 -5.71 -13.48
N PRO A 96 -5.89 -4.53 -13.01
CA PRO A 96 -6.29 -4.36 -11.62
C PRO A 96 -7.45 -5.28 -11.23
N TYR A 97 -7.33 -5.94 -10.08
CA TYR A 97 -8.41 -6.76 -9.52
C TYR A 97 -9.33 -5.98 -8.56
N ILE A 98 -8.85 -4.86 -8.01
CA ILE A 98 -9.63 -3.96 -7.15
C ILE A 98 -9.09 -2.53 -7.20
N GLN A 99 -9.98 -1.56 -6.97
CA GLN A 99 -9.64 -0.14 -6.78
C GLN A 99 -9.96 0.27 -5.36
N ILE A 100 -9.07 1.00 -4.72
CA ILE A 100 -9.25 1.59 -3.39
C ILE A 100 -9.02 3.10 -3.46
N GLN A 101 -9.71 3.84 -2.59
CA GLN A 101 -9.65 5.30 -2.57
C GLN A 101 -8.62 5.79 -1.57
N GLY A 102 -7.83 6.79 -1.99
CA GLY A 102 -6.96 7.57 -1.12
C GLY A 102 -7.64 8.85 -0.66
N THR A 103 -7.62 9.13 0.64
CA THR A 103 -8.19 10.35 1.24
C THR A 103 -7.36 10.78 2.46
N VAL A 104 -7.88 11.72 3.24
CA VAL A 104 -7.19 12.23 4.44
C VAL A 104 -8.10 12.20 5.68
N LEU A 105 -7.48 11.90 6.81
CA LEU A 105 -8.03 12.07 8.15
C LEU A 105 -7.63 13.46 8.65
N VAL A 106 -8.58 14.20 9.18
CA VAL A 106 -8.41 15.56 9.73
C VAL A 106 -9.10 15.70 11.09
N ASN A 107 -8.72 16.72 11.87
CA ASN A 107 -9.48 17.10 13.06
C ASN A 107 -10.91 17.53 12.66
N GLU A 108 -11.91 17.10 13.42
CA GLU A 108 -13.31 17.44 13.17
C GLU A 108 -13.56 18.95 13.18
N SER A 109 -12.89 19.68 14.10
CA SER A 109 -12.96 21.12 14.22
C SER A 109 -12.20 21.89 13.12
N SER A 110 -11.44 21.20 12.27
CA SER A 110 -10.66 21.83 11.22
C SER A 110 -11.54 22.41 10.10
N SER A 111 -11.05 23.46 9.43
CA SER A 111 -11.74 24.08 8.29
C SER A 111 -11.61 23.29 6.98
N TRP A 112 -10.89 22.16 6.97
CA TRP A 112 -10.72 21.33 5.78
C TRP A 112 -12.04 20.70 5.34
N GLN A 113 -12.47 20.94 4.09
CA GLN A 113 -13.72 20.40 3.55
C GLN A 113 -13.50 19.48 2.33
N SER A 114 -12.32 19.59 1.68
CA SER A 114 -12.00 18.88 0.45
C SER A 114 -10.51 18.61 0.36
N VAL A 115 -10.12 17.50 -0.24
CA VAL A 115 -8.72 17.16 -0.52
C VAL A 115 -8.06 18.19 -1.45
N ALA A 116 -8.83 18.90 -2.28
CA ALA A 116 -8.31 19.96 -3.13
C ALA A 116 -7.70 21.14 -2.34
N GLN A 117 -8.04 21.27 -1.06
CA GLN A 117 -7.52 22.33 -0.20
C GLN A 117 -6.16 22.01 0.43
N MET A 118 -5.71 20.75 0.38
CA MET A 118 -4.55 20.27 1.14
C MET A 118 -3.19 20.74 0.58
N ASP A 119 -3.11 21.10 -0.72
CA ASP A 119 -1.85 21.54 -1.33
C ASP A 119 -1.58 23.04 -1.10
N LYS A 120 -1.24 23.39 0.13
CA LYS A 120 -0.90 24.76 0.53
C LYS A 120 0.46 24.82 1.22
N THR A 121 1.17 25.92 1.04
CA THR A 121 2.41 26.19 1.77
C THR A 121 2.18 26.17 3.28
N GLY A 122 3.04 25.47 3.99
CA GLY A 122 2.97 25.30 5.44
C GLY A 122 2.13 24.12 5.90
N VAL A 123 1.34 23.48 5.01
CA VAL A 123 0.59 22.26 5.34
C VAL A 123 1.53 21.06 5.38
N VAL A 124 1.44 20.26 6.43
CA VAL A 124 2.19 19.02 6.65
C VAL A 124 1.23 17.84 6.62
N ILE A 125 1.46 16.90 5.70
CA ILE A 125 0.63 15.72 5.49
C ILE A 125 1.44 14.49 5.89
N ASN A 126 0.97 13.75 6.89
CA ASN A 126 1.60 12.49 7.30
C ASN A 126 1.27 11.38 6.32
N VAL A 127 2.27 10.63 5.87
CA VAL A 127 2.14 9.50 4.93
C VAL A 127 3.03 8.34 5.34
N GLY A 128 2.58 7.12 5.05
CA GLY A 128 3.45 5.94 5.16
C GLY A 128 4.44 5.92 3.99
N LYS A 129 5.73 5.93 4.29
CA LYS A 129 6.81 5.96 3.30
C LYS A 129 6.70 4.80 2.30
N GLY A 130 6.70 5.12 1.00
CA GLY A 130 6.63 4.15 -0.10
C GLY A 130 5.24 3.52 -0.30
N ALA A 131 4.22 3.98 0.42
CA ALA A 131 2.84 3.63 0.12
C ALA A 131 2.40 4.23 -1.23
N ALA A 132 1.44 3.61 -1.90
CA ALA A 132 0.97 4.10 -3.21
C ALA A 132 0.46 5.54 -3.17
N TYR A 133 -0.20 5.92 -2.09
CA TYR A 133 -0.68 7.29 -1.89
C TYR A 133 0.45 8.27 -1.58
N ASP A 134 1.56 7.86 -0.94
CA ASP A 134 2.77 8.68 -0.82
C ASP A 134 3.37 8.96 -2.20
N LEU A 135 3.53 7.94 -3.04
CA LEU A 135 4.04 8.10 -4.40
C LEU A 135 3.11 8.99 -5.25
N HIS A 136 1.80 8.78 -5.14
CA HIS A 136 0.80 9.59 -5.82
C HIS A 136 0.88 11.07 -5.39
N LEU A 137 0.82 11.35 -4.10
CA LEU A 137 0.88 12.70 -3.55
C LEU A 137 2.22 13.40 -3.84
N THR A 138 3.33 12.65 -3.86
CA THR A 138 4.64 13.18 -4.25
C THR A 138 4.63 13.78 -5.65
N ARG A 139 3.86 13.19 -6.58
CA ARG A 139 3.74 13.70 -7.96
C ARG A 139 2.72 14.84 -8.09
N GLN A 140 1.72 14.90 -7.22
CA GLN A 140 0.59 15.83 -7.33
C GLN A 140 0.82 17.13 -6.58
N LEU A 141 1.38 17.05 -5.38
CA LEU A 141 1.54 18.21 -4.49
C LEU A 141 2.72 19.09 -4.93
N LYS A 142 2.51 20.40 -4.86
CA LYS A 142 3.52 21.40 -5.21
C LYS A 142 3.93 22.28 -4.03
N ASN A 143 3.05 22.44 -3.04
CA ASN A 143 3.19 23.40 -1.96
C ASN A 143 3.22 22.77 -0.57
N ALA A 144 2.43 21.72 -0.35
CA ALA A 144 2.38 21.01 0.91
C ALA A 144 3.60 20.10 1.11
N THR A 145 3.95 19.83 2.35
CA THR A 145 5.06 18.98 2.74
C THR A 145 4.55 17.60 3.15
N LEU A 146 5.18 16.53 2.63
CA LEU A 146 4.91 15.15 3.05
C LEU A 146 5.86 14.75 4.19
N ASN A 147 5.30 14.50 5.37
CA ASN A 147 6.00 13.88 6.49
C ASN A 147 5.87 12.35 6.37
N ARG A 148 7.00 11.68 6.04
CA ARG A 148 7.04 10.24 5.72
C ARG A 148 7.41 9.43 6.93
N LEU A 149 6.44 8.73 7.50
CA LEU A 149 6.60 7.81 8.63
C LEU A 149 6.93 6.39 8.14
N SER A 150 7.35 5.54 9.06
CA SER A 150 7.82 4.18 8.76
C SER A 150 6.73 3.25 8.19
N SER A 151 5.46 3.54 8.45
CA SER A 151 4.30 2.77 7.96
C SER A 151 3.05 3.65 7.86
N SER A 152 1.99 3.11 7.23
CA SER A 152 0.68 3.77 7.18
C SER A 152 0.08 3.96 8.57
N GLN A 153 0.24 2.99 9.46
CA GLN A 153 -0.22 3.11 10.84
C GLN A 153 0.55 4.19 11.60
N ALA A 154 1.89 4.21 11.49
CA ALA A 154 2.72 5.24 12.11
C ALA A 154 2.35 6.66 11.66
N ALA A 155 1.91 6.84 10.40
CA ALA A 155 1.44 8.13 9.90
C ALA A 155 0.13 8.57 10.55
N ILE A 156 -0.78 7.63 10.79
CA ILE A 156 -2.03 7.87 11.53
C ILE A 156 -1.72 8.21 12.99
N ASP A 157 -0.87 7.40 13.65
CA ASP A 157 -0.51 7.56 15.05
C ASP A 157 0.18 8.92 15.31
N ALA A 158 1.09 9.33 14.44
CA ALA A 158 1.73 10.64 14.50
C ALA A 158 0.70 11.78 14.42
N PHE A 159 -0.29 11.68 13.52
CA PHE A 159 -1.37 12.66 13.42
C PHE A 159 -2.26 12.69 14.68
N LEU A 160 -2.63 11.54 15.22
CA LEU A 160 -3.40 11.44 16.46
C LEU A 160 -2.64 12.02 17.67
N ASN A 161 -1.31 11.99 17.63
CA ASN A 161 -0.42 12.61 18.63
C ASN A 161 -0.17 14.11 18.36
N GLY A 162 -0.84 14.71 17.38
CA GLY A 162 -0.74 16.14 17.09
C GLY A 162 0.38 16.53 16.13
N GLU A 163 0.99 15.59 15.43
CA GLU A 163 2.01 15.87 14.42
C GLU A 163 1.34 16.09 13.04
N GLY A 164 1.68 17.18 12.37
CA GLY A 164 1.13 17.55 11.06
C GLY A 164 -0.32 18.02 11.09
N ASP A 165 -0.85 18.37 9.93
CA ASP A 165 -2.20 18.92 9.76
C ASP A 165 -3.25 17.86 9.42
N MET A 166 -2.80 16.74 8.84
CA MET A 166 -3.64 15.61 8.43
C MET A 166 -2.81 14.34 8.22
N ALA A 167 -3.50 13.18 8.20
CA ALA A 167 -2.92 11.91 7.78
C ALA A 167 -3.57 11.45 6.47
N ALA A 168 -2.78 11.25 5.42
CA ALA A 168 -3.26 10.65 4.18
C ALA A 168 -3.16 9.13 4.23
N GLY A 169 -4.14 8.46 3.61
CA GLY A 169 -4.18 7.00 3.60
C GLY A 169 -5.31 6.42 2.77
N ILE A 170 -5.47 5.12 2.86
CA ILE A 170 -6.62 4.40 2.30
C ILE A 170 -7.86 4.74 3.13
N ARG A 171 -9.00 4.98 2.47
CA ARG A 171 -10.25 5.43 3.10
C ARG A 171 -10.69 4.56 4.27
N GLN A 172 -10.81 3.25 4.08
CA GLN A 172 -11.39 2.36 5.10
C GLN A 172 -10.60 2.33 6.43
N PRO A 173 -9.26 2.21 6.45
CA PRO A 173 -8.48 2.38 7.69
C PRO A 173 -8.68 3.74 8.34
N LEU A 174 -8.74 4.83 7.58
CA LEU A 174 -8.96 6.17 8.13
C LEU A 174 -10.37 6.33 8.72
N GLU A 175 -11.40 5.79 8.07
CA GLU A 175 -12.78 5.78 8.59
C GLU A 175 -12.88 4.98 9.89
N ARG A 176 -12.19 3.84 9.97
CA ARG A 176 -12.11 3.07 11.22
C ARG A 176 -11.45 3.89 12.33
N THR A 177 -10.32 4.53 12.04
CA THR A 177 -9.62 5.39 13.00
C THR A 177 -10.55 6.53 13.48
N ALA A 178 -11.26 7.19 12.57
CA ALA A 178 -12.21 8.26 12.94
C ALA A 178 -13.37 7.74 13.82
N ALA A 179 -13.83 6.51 13.59
CA ALA A 179 -14.87 5.89 14.40
C ALA A 179 -14.37 5.51 15.83
N GLU A 180 -13.11 5.14 15.95
CA GLU A 180 -12.48 4.74 17.21
C GLU A 180 -11.95 5.93 18.04
N HIS A 181 -11.75 7.09 17.41
CA HIS A 181 -11.16 8.29 18.03
C HIS A 181 -12.06 9.51 17.81
N ALA A 182 -12.77 9.93 18.87
CA ALA A 182 -13.60 11.14 18.81
C ALA A 182 -12.75 12.39 18.47
N GLY A 183 -13.34 13.33 17.72
CA GLY A 183 -12.69 14.58 17.32
C GLY A 183 -11.95 14.50 16.00
N TYR A 184 -12.06 13.38 15.28
CA TYR A 184 -11.49 13.20 13.94
C TYR A 184 -12.57 12.82 12.92
N ARG A 185 -12.34 13.20 11.67
CA ARG A 185 -13.20 12.83 10.53
C ARG A 185 -12.37 12.62 9.26
N VAL A 186 -12.92 11.85 8.34
CA VAL A 186 -12.35 11.64 7.01
C VAL A 186 -13.01 12.62 6.03
N LEU A 187 -12.24 13.21 5.11
CA LEU A 187 -12.81 14.07 4.08
C LEU A 187 -13.69 13.24 3.11
N PRO A 188 -14.83 13.82 2.64
CA PRO A 188 -15.79 13.09 1.83
C PRO A 188 -15.28 12.70 0.45
N ASP A 189 -14.42 13.51 -0.13
CA ASP A 189 -13.79 13.28 -1.43
C ASP A 189 -12.48 12.45 -1.30
N ASN A 190 -11.85 12.15 -2.43
CA ASN A 190 -10.60 11.42 -2.50
C ASN A 190 -9.60 12.15 -3.41
N PHE A 191 -8.32 12.01 -3.15
CA PHE A 191 -7.27 12.56 -4.01
C PHE A 191 -6.88 11.61 -5.16
N GLY A 192 -7.40 10.40 -5.18
CA GLY A 192 -7.13 9.46 -6.25
C GLY A 192 -7.66 8.05 -5.97
N GLN A 193 -7.79 7.29 -7.06
CA GLN A 193 -8.06 5.87 -7.03
C GLN A 193 -6.75 5.10 -7.16
N ILE A 194 -6.57 4.09 -6.35
CA ILE A 194 -5.39 3.25 -6.28
C ILE A 194 -5.76 1.89 -6.83
N ASN A 195 -5.27 1.56 -8.02
CA ASN A 195 -5.48 0.28 -8.68
C ASN A 195 -4.57 -0.77 -8.06
N GLN A 196 -5.12 -1.86 -7.54
CA GLN A 196 -4.34 -2.98 -7.03
C GLN A 196 -4.29 -4.10 -8.07
N ALA A 197 -3.12 -4.61 -8.35
CA ALA A 197 -2.86 -5.65 -9.35
C ALA A 197 -1.89 -6.71 -8.81
N ILE A 198 -1.65 -7.71 -9.61
CA ILE A 198 -0.75 -8.82 -9.32
C ILE A 198 0.49 -8.67 -10.20
#